data_098d7f0400c90a75c57d4601ae7e7bf9
#
_entry.id   098d7f0400c90a75c57d4601ae7e7bf9
#
_cell.length_a   1.000
_cell.length_b   1.000
_cell.length_c   1.000
_cell.angle_alpha   90.00
_cell.angle_beta   90.00
_cell.angle_gamma   90.00
#
_symmetry.space_group_name_H-M   'P 1'
#
loop_
_entity.id
_entity.type
_entity.pdbx_description
1 polymer ?
#
loop_
_entity_poly.entity_id
_entity_poly.type
_entity_poly.pdbx_seq_one_letter_code
_entity_poly.pdbx_strand_id
1 'polypeptide(L)'
;MRRVADLSVRERVEHLLAAGLAAWCPIVRLELSAGVSGERERAALLDYEQRIPELSINDEVWQLACELADRCRKAGKRVPPNDLLIAACARHHGVEIEAADAHFDFLKTL
;
A
#
# COMPACT_ATOMS: atom_id res chain seq x y z
N MET A 1 8.54 -6.22 4.87
CA MET A 1 7.10 -6.22 4.59
C MET A 1 6.35 -5.75 5.82
N ARG A 2 5.44 -4.92 5.57
CA ARG A 2 4.57 -4.43 6.62
C ARG A 2 3.59 -5.49 7.03
N ARG A 3 3.50 -5.74 8.30
CA ARG A 3 2.62 -6.79 8.78
C ARG A 3 1.24 -6.24 9.00
N VAL A 4 0.29 -6.73 8.23
CA VAL A 4 -1.13 -6.62 8.55
C VAL A 4 -1.41 -7.34 9.88
N ALA A 5 -0.38 -7.94 10.48
CA ALA A 5 -0.47 -8.64 11.75
C ALA A 5 -0.48 -7.72 12.98
N ASP A 6 -0.17 -6.44 12.82
CA ASP A 6 -0.43 -5.47 13.89
C ASP A 6 -1.94 -5.45 14.13
N LEU A 7 -2.36 -5.76 15.36
CA LEU A 7 -3.77 -5.91 15.69
C LEU A 7 -4.57 -4.64 15.42
N SER A 8 -3.99 -3.48 15.73
CA SER A 8 -4.68 -2.20 15.51
C SER A 8 -4.86 -1.89 14.03
N VAL A 9 -3.86 -2.21 13.20
CA VAL A 9 -3.95 -2.05 11.76
C VAL A 9 -5.00 -2.98 11.18
N ARG A 10 -5.03 -4.24 11.64
CA ARG A 10 -6.01 -5.22 11.18
C ARG A 10 -7.43 -4.79 11.51
N GLU A 11 -7.67 -4.33 12.74
CA GLU A 11 -8.98 -3.85 13.15
C GLU A 11 -9.44 -2.68 12.28
N ARG A 12 -8.53 -1.77 11.99
CA ARG A 12 -8.83 -0.61 11.16
C ARG A 12 -9.15 -1.01 9.73
N VAL A 13 -8.40 -1.96 9.17
CA VAL A 13 -8.67 -2.47 7.82
C VAL A 13 -10.06 -3.12 7.76
N GLU A 14 -10.41 -3.95 8.76
CA GLU A 14 -11.72 -4.57 8.81
C GLU A 14 -12.84 -3.53 8.95
N HIS A 15 -12.62 -2.50 9.74
CA HIS A 15 -13.57 -1.40 9.87
C HIS A 15 -13.78 -0.68 8.54
N LEU A 16 -12.70 -0.38 7.84
CA LEU A 16 -12.77 0.29 6.54
C LEU A 16 -13.46 -0.58 5.48
N LEU A 17 -13.19 -1.88 5.50
CA LEU A 17 -13.86 -2.83 4.60
C LEU A 17 -15.38 -2.85 4.86
N ALA A 18 -15.77 -2.90 6.12
CA ALA A 18 -17.18 -2.90 6.49
C ALA A 18 -17.89 -1.63 6.04
N ALA A 19 -17.17 -0.50 6.03
CA ALA A 19 -17.70 0.79 5.60
C ALA A 19 -17.61 1.01 4.09
N GLY A 20 -17.01 0.07 3.34
CA GLY A 20 -16.82 0.21 1.90
C GLY A 20 -15.76 1.25 1.52
N LEU A 21 -14.82 1.54 2.43
CA LEU A 21 -13.81 2.59 2.26
C LEU A 21 -12.41 2.06 2.02
N ALA A 22 -12.21 0.74 2.00
CA ALA A 22 -10.89 0.16 1.78
C ALA A 22 -10.61 -0.05 0.29
N ALA A 23 -9.37 0.20 -0.10
CA ALA A 23 -8.84 -0.15 -1.42
C ALA A 23 -7.35 -0.42 -1.26
N TRP A 24 -6.75 -1.14 -2.19
CA TRP A 24 -5.32 -1.38 -2.15
C TRP A 24 -4.65 -1.16 -3.50
N CYS A 25 -3.36 -0.89 -3.43
CA CYS A 25 -2.48 -0.88 -4.58
C CYS A 25 -2.09 -2.33 -4.93
N PRO A 26 -1.97 -2.69 -6.22
CA PRO A 26 -1.52 -4.04 -6.62
C PRO A 26 -0.21 -4.47 -5.97
N ILE A 27 0.68 -3.54 -5.67
CA ILE A 27 1.95 -3.84 -5.00
C ILE A 27 1.71 -4.39 -3.59
N VAL A 28 0.72 -3.85 -2.87
CA VAL A 28 0.36 -4.35 -1.54
C VAL A 28 -0.15 -5.79 -1.65
N ARG A 29 -1.00 -6.06 -2.63
CA ARG A 29 -1.50 -7.42 -2.87
C ARG A 29 -0.34 -8.38 -3.18
N LEU A 30 0.61 -7.93 -4.00
CA LEU A 30 1.79 -8.73 -4.34
C LEU A 30 2.63 -9.04 -3.10
N GLU A 31 2.88 -8.04 -2.24
CA GLU A 31 3.63 -8.23 -1.01
C GLU A 31 2.94 -9.23 -0.08
N LEU A 32 1.64 -9.11 0.07
CA LEU A 32 0.87 -10.06 0.87
C LEU A 32 0.92 -11.47 0.29
N SER A 33 0.79 -11.60 -1.04
CA SER A 33 0.88 -12.89 -1.72
C SER A 33 2.25 -13.55 -1.50
N ALA A 34 3.31 -12.76 -1.55
CA ALA A 34 4.67 -13.26 -1.36
C ALA A 34 4.92 -13.71 0.09
N GLY A 35 4.21 -13.12 1.05
CA GLY A 35 4.39 -13.41 2.46
C GLY A 35 3.42 -14.43 3.04
N VAL A 36 2.48 -14.94 2.25
CA VAL A 36 1.49 -15.90 2.73
C VAL A 36 2.15 -17.23 3.11
N SER A 37 1.78 -17.75 4.27
CA SER A 37 2.26 -19.02 4.79
C SER A 37 1.06 -19.84 5.29
N GLY A 38 0.86 -21.00 4.71
CA GLY A 38 -0.18 -21.94 5.11
C GLY A 38 -1.58 -21.60 4.59
N GLU A 39 -2.49 -22.54 4.81
CA GLU A 39 -3.83 -22.46 4.25
C GLU A 39 -4.70 -21.37 4.85
N ARG A 40 -4.52 -21.08 6.14
CA ARG A 40 -5.33 -20.07 6.82
C ARG A 40 -5.03 -18.67 6.25
N GLU A 41 -3.74 -18.34 6.08
CA GLU A 41 -3.36 -17.05 5.54
C GLU A 41 -3.75 -16.94 4.07
N ARG A 42 -3.62 -18.03 3.31
CA ARG A 42 -4.04 -18.07 1.92
C ARG A 42 -5.54 -17.81 1.79
N ALA A 43 -6.34 -18.44 2.64
CA ALA A 43 -7.79 -18.24 2.63
C ALA A 43 -8.15 -16.80 2.98
N ALA A 44 -7.46 -16.20 3.93
CA ALA A 44 -7.67 -14.79 4.30
C ALA A 44 -7.34 -13.86 3.14
N LEU A 45 -6.23 -14.11 2.44
CA LEU A 45 -5.84 -13.30 1.29
C LEU A 45 -6.87 -13.41 0.16
N LEU A 46 -7.34 -14.62 -0.13
CA LEU A 46 -8.38 -14.82 -1.15
C LEU A 46 -9.66 -14.07 -0.82
N ASP A 47 -10.05 -14.06 0.46
CA ASP A 47 -11.20 -13.29 0.91
C ASP A 47 -10.99 -11.79 0.68
N TYR A 48 -9.84 -11.26 1.05
CA TYR A 48 -9.51 -9.85 0.82
C TYR A 48 -9.50 -9.50 -0.67
N GLU A 49 -8.95 -10.37 -1.51
CA GLU A 49 -8.94 -10.13 -2.96
C GLU A 49 -10.33 -9.99 -3.56
N GLN A 50 -11.32 -10.65 -2.97
CA GLN A 50 -12.71 -10.56 -3.41
C GLN A 50 -13.43 -9.32 -2.86
N ARG A 51 -12.96 -8.75 -1.76
CA ARG A 51 -13.65 -7.68 -1.04
C ARG A 51 -13.00 -6.31 -1.21
N ILE A 52 -11.67 -6.26 -1.42
CA ILE A 52 -10.94 -5.00 -1.51
C ILE A 52 -10.80 -4.58 -2.96
N PRO A 53 -11.37 -3.42 -3.34
CA PRO A 53 -11.13 -2.87 -4.68
C PRO A 53 -9.67 -2.57 -4.92
N GLU A 54 -9.18 -2.85 -6.12
CA GLU A 54 -7.80 -2.61 -6.47
C GLU A 54 -7.68 -1.32 -7.27
N LEU A 55 -6.77 -0.46 -6.82
CA LEU A 55 -6.46 0.79 -7.50
C LEU A 55 -5.52 0.50 -8.66
N SER A 56 -5.77 1.09 -9.83
CA SER A 56 -4.93 0.84 -10.99
C SER A 56 -3.57 1.52 -10.88
N ILE A 57 -2.52 0.85 -11.36
CA ILE A 57 -1.22 1.46 -11.58
C ILE A 57 -1.13 1.77 -13.07
N ASN A 58 -1.57 2.97 -13.45
CA ASN A 58 -1.51 3.44 -14.82
C ASN A 58 -0.22 4.22 -15.10
N ASP A 59 -0.07 4.74 -16.31
CA ASP A 59 1.13 5.47 -16.70
C ASP A 59 1.37 6.69 -15.81
N GLU A 60 0.30 7.36 -15.38
CA GLU A 60 0.42 8.54 -14.52
C GLU A 60 0.95 8.18 -13.13
N VAL A 61 0.56 7.02 -12.62
CA VAL A 61 1.10 6.52 -11.35
C VAL A 61 2.59 6.21 -11.47
N TRP A 62 3.01 5.57 -12.56
CA TRP A 62 4.41 5.32 -12.81
C TRP A 62 5.21 6.61 -12.89
N GLN A 63 4.69 7.61 -13.63
CA GLN A 63 5.33 8.91 -13.75
C GLN A 63 5.49 9.58 -12.39
N LEU A 64 4.43 9.57 -11.58
CA LEU A 64 4.46 10.16 -10.24
C LEU A 64 5.45 9.43 -9.34
N ALA A 65 5.53 8.10 -9.42
CA ALA A 65 6.50 7.33 -8.65
C ALA A 65 7.93 7.74 -9.00
N CYS A 66 8.23 7.95 -10.27
CA CYS A 66 9.54 8.41 -10.71
C CYS A 66 9.84 9.82 -10.19
N GLU A 67 8.86 10.70 -10.18
CA GLU A 67 9.02 12.04 -9.63
C GLU A 67 9.30 11.99 -8.13
N LEU A 68 8.59 11.14 -7.39
CA LEU A 68 8.84 10.95 -5.97
C LEU A 68 10.24 10.38 -5.71
N ALA A 69 10.68 9.44 -6.55
CA ALA A 69 12.03 8.89 -6.43
C ALA A 69 13.09 9.99 -6.58
N ASP A 70 12.90 10.90 -7.55
CA ASP A 70 13.81 12.01 -7.77
C ASP A 70 13.84 12.96 -6.56
N ARG A 71 12.67 13.28 -6.01
CA ARG A 71 12.57 14.14 -4.82
C ARG A 71 13.23 13.50 -3.61
N CYS A 72 13.04 12.19 -3.41
CA CYS A 72 13.68 11.46 -2.33
C CYS A 72 15.19 11.49 -2.46
N ARG A 73 15.70 11.25 -3.67
CA ARG A 73 17.13 11.29 -3.94
C ARG A 73 17.72 12.67 -3.63
N LYS A 74 17.05 13.73 -4.05
CA LYS A 74 17.49 15.11 -3.78
C LYS A 74 17.46 15.43 -2.29
N ALA A 75 16.53 14.84 -1.56
CA ALA A 75 16.43 15.03 -0.11
C ALA A 75 17.38 14.11 0.69
N GLY A 76 18.19 13.29 0.00
CA GLY A 76 19.10 12.37 0.66
C GLY A 76 18.42 11.20 1.37
N LYS A 77 17.22 10.84 0.93
CA LYS A 77 16.44 9.76 1.54
C LYS A 77 16.35 8.56 0.60
N ARG A 78 16.51 7.38 1.17
CA ARG A 78 16.31 6.12 0.45
C ARG A 78 14.94 5.56 0.78
N VAL A 79 14.10 5.44 -0.25
CA VAL A 79 12.78 4.84 -0.10
C VAL A 79 12.70 3.70 -1.12
N PRO A 80 12.32 2.47 -0.68
CA PRO A 80 12.20 1.34 -1.60
C PRO A 80 11.24 1.63 -2.74
N PRO A 81 11.53 1.14 -3.96
CA PRO A 81 10.66 1.37 -5.12
C PRO A 81 9.20 0.96 -4.91
N ASN A 82 8.96 -0.13 -4.20
CA ASN A 82 7.59 -0.56 -3.92
C ASN A 82 6.83 0.47 -3.10
N ASP A 83 7.49 1.07 -2.11
CA ASP A 83 6.87 2.10 -1.28
C ASP A 83 6.58 3.36 -2.10
N LEU A 84 7.45 3.71 -3.04
CA LEU A 84 7.22 4.82 -3.97
C LEU A 84 5.97 4.58 -4.81
N LEU A 85 5.81 3.36 -5.33
CA LEU A 85 4.63 3.00 -6.12
C LEU A 85 3.35 3.06 -5.29
N ILE A 86 3.39 2.55 -4.08
CA ILE A 86 2.23 2.58 -3.18
C ILE A 86 1.83 4.04 -2.89
N ALA A 87 2.81 4.89 -2.58
CA ALA A 87 2.56 6.30 -2.31
C ALA A 87 2.01 7.03 -3.53
N ALA A 88 2.60 6.78 -4.70
CA ALA A 88 2.15 7.39 -5.95
C ALA A 88 0.72 6.95 -6.30
N CYS A 89 0.42 5.68 -6.13
CA CYS A 89 -0.90 5.13 -6.39
C CYS A 89 -1.95 5.77 -5.48
N ALA A 90 -1.65 5.85 -4.19
CA ALA A 90 -2.54 6.48 -3.21
C ALA A 90 -2.77 7.96 -3.54
N ARG A 91 -1.72 8.68 -3.86
CA ARG A 91 -1.79 10.11 -4.19
C ARG A 91 -2.60 10.34 -5.46
N HIS A 92 -2.35 9.55 -6.49
CA HIS A 92 -3.07 9.69 -7.76
C HIS A 92 -4.57 9.45 -7.58
N HIS A 93 -4.93 8.45 -6.80
CA HIS A 93 -6.34 8.10 -6.57
C HIS A 93 -6.99 8.88 -5.42
N GLY A 94 -6.23 9.76 -4.76
CA GLY A 94 -6.77 10.60 -3.69
C GLY A 94 -7.16 9.84 -2.44
N VAL A 95 -6.44 8.78 -2.10
CA VAL A 95 -6.70 7.97 -0.91
C VAL A 95 -5.57 8.08 0.10
N GLU A 96 -5.87 7.83 1.36
CA GLU A 96 -4.87 7.82 2.42
C GLU A 96 -4.24 6.43 2.54
N ILE A 97 -2.98 6.41 2.99
CA ILE A 97 -2.26 5.16 3.21
C ILE A 97 -2.44 4.73 4.66
N GLU A 98 -2.99 3.54 4.86
CA GLU A 98 -3.04 2.91 6.17
C GLU A 98 -1.79 2.04 6.33
N ALA A 99 -0.75 2.62 6.92
CA ALA A 99 0.51 1.95 7.13
C ALA A 99 1.27 2.58 8.29
N ALA A 100 1.93 1.74 9.09
CA ALA A 100 2.78 2.17 10.18
C ALA A 100 4.24 2.07 9.76
N ASP A 101 4.64 2.87 8.78
CA ASP A 101 5.98 2.84 8.20
C ASP A 101 6.50 4.27 8.02
N ALA A 102 7.69 4.52 8.53
CA ALA A 102 8.30 5.85 8.49
C ALA A 102 8.54 6.36 7.07
N HIS A 103 8.72 5.47 6.09
CA HIS A 103 8.89 5.87 4.70
C HIS A 103 7.64 6.59 4.18
N PHE A 104 6.45 6.13 4.54
CA PHE A 104 5.22 6.77 4.10
C PHE A 104 5.00 8.12 4.79
N ASP A 105 5.39 8.23 6.06
CA ASP A 105 5.30 9.51 6.77
C ASP A 105 6.20 10.56 6.08
N PHE A 106 7.42 10.18 5.69
CA PHE A 106 8.31 11.07 4.96
C PHE A 106 7.72 11.44 3.59
N LEU A 107 7.19 10.47 2.85
CA LEU A 107 6.62 10.71 1.52
C LEU A 107 5.45 11.69 1.54
N LYS A 108 4.71 11.76 2.63
CA LYS A 108 3.62 12.72 2.78
C LYS A 108 4.10 14.17 2.77
N THR A 109 5.37 14.39 3.08
CA THR A 109 5.95 15.75 3.11
C THR A 109 6.43 16.25 1.73
N LEU A 110 6.44 15.38 0.74
CA LEU A 110 6.94 15.72 -0.61
C LEU A 110 5.87 16.29 -1.54
#